data_06eea777f7a64a3e52e4ba796410b5e3
#
_entry.id   06eea777f7a64a3e52e4ba796410b5e3
#
_cell.length_a   1.000
_cell.length_b   1.000
_cell.length_c   1.000
_cell.angle_alpha   90.00
_cell.angle_beta   90.00
_cell.angle_gamma   90.00
#
_symmetry.space_group_name_H-M   'P 1'
#
loop_
_entity.id
_entity.type
_entity.pdbx_description
1 polymer ?
#
loop_
_entity_poly.entity_id
_entity_poly.type
_entity_poly.pdbx_seq_one_letter_code
_entity_poly.pdbx_strand_id
1 'polypeptide(L)'
;MLASSENFDRFAAQFQAGNRQLVSRVLVADTQTPVSAYLKLAGDKPNCFLLESVEGGEVRGRFSVIGLAPDLIWRCRDGRAEINITPADDAGFQTQSLTPLESLRDLMRQSEMPDTGDLPPMAAGLFGYFGYDMIRLIEDIPNANQAAVEMDDSLLLRPSLIAIFDRLKDNITLVTQIRPNDWDDAKSAWDDAQSRLAAAIEDLDRPLPHTEMGDANTPLPEPETNMEKSTFLEMVAKAKDYIRSGDVFQIVLSQRFSIPFHLPSINLYRSLRRLNPSPFLFHFNFGKMSIVGSSPEILVRLRGKDVTIRPVAGTRKRGETP
;
A
#
# COMPACT_ATOMS: atom_id res chain seq x y z
N MET A 1 2.11 -28.65 -6.71
CA MET A 1 3.24 -29.55 -6.42
C MET A 1 3.32 -29.72 -4.90
N LEU A 2 3.31 -30.95 -4.40
CA LEU A 2 3.54 -31.23 -2.99
C LEU A 2 4.96 -30.78 -2.62
N ALA A 3 5.14 -30.21 -1.42
CA ALA A 3 6.46 -29.82 -0.92
C ALA A 3 7.36 -31.07 -0.88
N SER A 4 8.47 -31.07 -1.61
CA SER A 4 9.42 -32.17 -1.56
C SER A 4 10.19 -32.12 -0.22
N SER A 5 10.64 -33.29 0.28
CA SER A 5 11.48 -33.39 1.48
C SER A 5 12.75 -32.53 1.36
N GLU A 6 13.34 -32.42 0.19
CA GLU A 6 14.50 -31.56 -0.10
C GLU A 6 14.24 -30.08 0.19
N ASN A 7 13.00 -29.58 -0.03
CA ASN A 7 12.64 -28.20 0.28
C ASN A 7 12.55 -27.95 1.79
N PHE A 8 12.08 -28.94 2.57
CA PHE A 8 12.04 -28.83 4.01
C PHE A 8 13.45 -28.88 4.64
N ASP A 9 14.33 -29.79 4.18
CA ASP A 9 15.68 -29.91 4.72
C ASP A 9 16.48 -28.62 4.50
N ARG A 10 16.38 -28.01 3.32
CA ARG A 10 16.99 -26.72 3.03
C ARG A 10 16.41 -25.61 3.92
N PHE A 11 15.09 -25.58 4.07
CA PHE A 11 14.41 -24.61 4.93
C PHE A 11 14.85 -24.76 6.39
N ALA A 12 14.88 -26.00 6.93
CA ALA A 12 15.27 -26.28 8.29
C ALA A 12 16.72 -25.87 8.60
N ALA A 13 17.64 -26.11 7.67
CA ALA A 13 19.04 -25.68 7.81
C ALA A 13 19.14 -24.15 7.89
N GLN A 14 18.42 -23.39 7.08
CA GLN A 14 18.38 -21.93 7.12
C GLN A 14 17.72 -21.40 8.39
N PHE A 15 16.64 -22.06 8.85
CA PHE A 15 15.96 -21.73 10.09
C PHE A 15 16.89 -21.88 11.29
N GLN A 16 17.63 -23.01 11.38
CA GLN A 16 18.61 -23.28 12.44
C GLN A 16 19.76 -22.27 12.43
N ALA A 17 20.14 -21.78 11.24
CA ALA A 17 21.13 -20.70 11.10
C ALA A 17 20.59 -19.31 11.50
N GLY A 18 19.33 -19.21 11.91
CA GLY A 18 18.69 -17.94 12.29
C GLY A 18 18.30 -17.04 11.09
N ASN A 19 18.31 -17.59 9.88
CA ASN A 19 18.04 -16.83 8.66
C ASN A 19 16.53 -16.67 8.43
N ARG A 20 16.11 -15.44 8.13
CA ARG A 20 14.75 -15.14 7.65
C ARG A 20 14.55 -15.72 6.26
N GLN A 21 13.35 -16.24 5.99
CA GLN A 21 13.06 -16.95 4.75
C GLN A 21 11.70 -16.57 4.18
N LEU A 22 11.56 -16.72 2.86
CA LEU A 22 10.31 -16.64 2.14
C LEU A 22 9.91 -18.04 1.64
N VAL A 23 8.69 -18.44 1.96
CA VAL A 23 8.08 -19.67 1.45
C VAL A 23 7.02 -19.28 0.43
N SER A 24 7.04 -19.88 -0.75
CA SER A 24 6.17 -19.45 -1.84
C SER A 24 5.51 -20.60 -2.59
N ARG A 25 4.41 -20.27 -3.27
CA ARG A 25 3.70 -21.11 -4.24
C ARG A 25 3.37 -20.28 -5.48
N VAL A 26 3.59 -20.86 -6.64
CA VAL A 26 3.21 -20.27 -7.92
C VAL A 26 2.00 -21.02 -8.46
N LEU A 27 0.96 -20.30 -8.83
CA LEU A 27 -0.29 -20.80 -9.40
C LEU A 27 -0.51 -20.18 -10.77
N VAL A 28 -1.11 -20.91 -11.69
CA VAL A 28 -1.64 -20.34 -12.94
C VAL A 28 -2.82 -19.44 -12.61
N ALA A 29 -2.89 -18.27 -13.21
CA ALA A 29 -3.87 -17.23 -12.91
C ALA A 29 -4.52 -16.61 -14.16
N ASP A 30 -4.60 -17.34 -15.25
CA ASP A 30 -5.19 -16.93 -16.52
C ASP A 30 -6.68 -16.57 -16.41
N THR A 31 -7.39 -17.12 -15.41
CA THR A 31 -8.81 -16.86 -15.14
C THR A 31 -9.07 -15.91 -13.96
N GLN A 32 -8.01 -15.43 -13.31
CA GLN A 32 -8.10 -14.54 -12.14
C GLN A 32 -7.68 -13.13 -12.48
N THR A 33 -8.35 -12.15 -11.89
CA THR A 33 -7.90 -10.74 -11.91
C THR A 33 -7.43 -10.32 -10.52
N PRO A 34 -6.56 -9.30 -10.40
CA PRO A 34 -6.17 -8.79 -9.08
C PRO A 34 -7.36 -8.38 -8.21
N VAL A 35 -8.40 -7.79 -8.81
CA VAL A 35 -9.62 -7.41 -8.07
C VAL A 35 -10.40 -8.64 -7.61
N SER A 36 -10.58 -9.67 -8.47
CA SER A 36 -11.29 -10.89 -8.07
C SER A 36 -10.55 -11.63 -6.96
N ALA A 37 -9.22 -11.71 -7.06
CA ALA A 37 -8.41 -12.33 -6.02
C ALA A 37 -8.44 -11.53 -4.71
N TYR A 38 -8.38 -10.18 -4.78
CA TYR A 38 -8.53 -9.35 -3.59
C TYR A 38 -9.86 -9.61 -2.88
N LEU A 39 -10.97 -9.65 -3.61
CA LEU A 39 -12.29 -9.93 -3.04
C LEU A 39 -12.37 -11.33 -2.39
N LYS A 40 -11.69 -12.31 -2.96
CA LYS A 40 -11.66 -13.68 -2.40
C LYS A 40 -10.74 -13.81 -1.19
N LEU A 41 -9.55 -13.21 -1.24
CA LEU A 41 -8.52 -13.33 -0.19
C LEU A 41 -8.77 -12.40 0.99
N ALA A 42 -9.08 -11.13 0.70
CA ALA A 42 -9.27 -10.07 1.70
C ALA A 42 -10.74 -9.94 2.11
N GLY A 43 -11.66 -9.89 1.13
CA GLY A 43 -13.04 -9.56 1.42
C GLY A 43 -13.13 -8.22 2.17
N ASP A 44 -13.79 -8.23 3.35
CA ASP A 44 -13.91 -7.07 4.23
C ASP A 44 -12.89 -7.07 5.38
N LYS A 45 -11.88 -7.96 5.34
CA LYS A 45 -10.84 -8.02 6.37
C LYS A 45 -10.08 -6.69 6.45
N PRO A 46 -9.83 -6.15 7.66
CA PRO A 46 -9.01 -4.96 7.81
C PRO A 46 -7.51 -5.25 7.57
N ASN A 47 -6.74 -4.18 7.50
CA ASN A 47 -5.28 -4.23 7.39
C ASN A 47 -4.80 -5.03 6.18
N CYS A 48 -5.39 -4.73 5.03
CA CYS A 48 -5.03 -5.31 3.74
C CYS A 48 -4.95 -4.24 2.66
N PHE A 49 -4.31 -4.59 1.53
CA PHE A 49 -4.18 -3.67 0.42
C PHE A 49 -4.17 -4.37 -0.94
N LEU A 50 -4.48 -3.60 -1.96
CA LEU A 50 -4.29 -3.92 -3.37
C LEU A 50 -3.53 -2.79 -4.05
N LEU A 51 -2.38 -3.12 -4.65
CA LEU A 51 -1.59 -2.23 -5.48
C LEU A 51 -1.61 -2.75 -6.91
N GLU A 52 -2.00 -1.91 -7.86
CA GLU A 52 -2.03 -2.29 -9.27
C GLU A 52 -1.33 -1.23 -10.13
N SER A 53 -0.79 -1.69 -11.24
CA SER A 53 -0.45 -0.82 -12.35
C SER A 53 -1.31 -1.19 -13.54
N VAL A 54 -2.02 -0.22 -14.13
CA VAL A 54 -3.02 -0.48 -15.18
C VAL A 54 -2.63 0.12 -16.53
N GLU A 55 -1.76 1.12 -16.56
CA GLU A 55 -1.20 1.60 -17.83
C GLU A 55 -0.14 0.65 -18.34
N GLY A 56 -0.38 0.15 -19.55
CA GLY A 56 0.36 -0.92 -20.15
C GLY A 56 1.71 -0.55 -20.71
N GLY A 57 2.56 -1.51 -20.73
CA GLY A 57 3.87 -1.66 -21.32
C GLY A 57 4.59 -2.78 -20.61
N GLU A 58 5.50 -3.48 -21.26
CA GLU A 58 6.17 -4.64 -20.68
C GLU A 58 6.93 -4.35 -19.37
N VAL A 59 7.27 -3.09 -19.10
CA VAL A 59 7.97 -2.64 -17.89
C VAL A 59 7.05 -2.01 -16.86
N ARG A 60 5.90 -1.45 -17.28
CA ARG A 60 4.88 -0.84 -16.43
C ARG A 60 3.61 -1.67 -16.50
N GLY A 61 2.98 -1.92 -15.37
CA GLY A 61 1.74 -2.67 -15.34
C GLY A 61 1.90 -4.18 -15.26
N ARG A 62 3.13 -4.69 -15.17
CA ARG A 62 3.39 -6.13 -15.09
C ARG A 62 2.89 -6.74 -13.79
N PHE A 63 3.18 -6.09 -12.65
CA PHE A 63 2.88 -6.65 -11.34
C PHE A 63 1.70 -5.96 -10.67
N SER A 64 0.84 -6.76 -10.01
CA SER A 64 -0.13 -6.29 -9.04
C SER A 64 0.07 -7.08 -7.75
N VAL A 65 -0.13 -6.41 -6.60
CA VAL A 65 0.22 -6.96 -5.29
C VAL A 65 -0.94 -6.81 -4.31
N ILE A 66 -1.27 -7.90 -3.63
CA ILE A 66 -2.21 -7.94 -2.52
C ILE A 66 -1.44 -8.32 -1.27
N GLY A 67 -1.53 -7.52 -0.20
CA GLY A 67 -0.98 -7.85 1.10
C GLY A 67 -2.07 -8.05 2.12
N LEU A 68 -1.88 -9.06 2.98
CA LEU A 68 -2.90 -9.56 3.89
C LEU A 68 -2.30 -9.93 5.25
N ALA A 69 -3.17 -9.99 6.26
CA ALA A 69 -2.87 -10.53 7.58
C ALA A 69 -1.51 -10.06 8.13
N PRO A 70 -1.33 -8.74 8.35
CA PRO A 70 -0.05 -8.24 8.86
C PRO A 70 0.28 -8.90 10.19
N ASP A 71 1.57 -9.20 10.40
CA ASP A 71 2.11 -9.64 11.68
C ASP A 71 2.55 -8.45 12.54
N LEU A 72 2.64 -7.27 11.92
CA LEU A 72 3.01 -6.03 12.60
C LEU A 72 2.42 -4.83 11.86
N ILE A 73 1.94 -3.85 12.65
CA ILE A 73 1.58 -2.51 12.19
C ILE A 73 2.46 -1.50 12.90
N TRP A 74 3.11 -0.64 12.14
CA TRP A 74 3.81 0.53 12.65
C TRP A 74 3.03 1.79 12.27
N ARG A 75 2.93 2.74 13.21
CA ARG A 75 2.35 4.05 12.91
C ARG A 75 3.14 5.19 13.56
N CYS A 76 3.02 6.37 12.97
CA CYS A 76 3.36 7.64 13.59
C CYS A 76 2.09 8.40 13.87
N ARG A 77 1.92 8.82 15.13
CA ARG A 77 0.80 9.65 15.59
C ARG A 77 1.32 10.73 16.53
N ASP A 78 0.99 11.98 16.23
CA ASP A 78 1.41 13.14 17.04
C ASP A 78 2.94 13.15 17.30
N GLY A 79 3.73 12.83 16.27
CA GLY A 79 5.19 12.78 16.36
C GLY A 79 5.75 11.62 17.20
N ARG A 80 4.96 10.59 17.51
CA ARG A 80 5.40 9.39 18.25
C ARG A 80 5.26 8.14 17.39
N ALA A 81 6.26 7.26 17.50
CA ALA A 81 6.18 5.95 16.88
C ALA A 81 5.47 4.96 17.79
N GLU A 82 4.59 4.16 17.23
CA GLU A 82 3.89 3.08 17.91
C GLU A 82 3.91 1.82 17.05
N ILE A 83 4.02 0.66 17.71
CA ILE A 83 4.01 -0.65 17.05
C ILE A 83 2.93 -1.52 17.67
N ASN A 84 2.19 -2.22 16.82
CA ASN A 84 1.25 -3.26 17.20
C ASN A 84 1.68 -4.59 16.57
N ILE A 85 2.03 -5.58 17.40
CA ILE A 85 2.40 -6.95 17.00
C ILE A 85 1.23 -7.94 17.08
N THR A 86 0.06 -7.46 17.50
CA THR A 86 -1.22 -8.20 17.54
C THR A 86 -2.27 -7.45 16.73
N PRO A 87 -2.12 -7.33 15.40
CA PRO A 87 -2.94 -6.46 14.57
C PRO A 87 -4.45 -6.75 14.53
N ALA A 88 -4.87 -7.87 15.09
CA ALA A 88 -6.28 -8.19 15.32
C ALA A 88 -6.91 -7.35 16.44
N ASP A 89 -6.09 -6.77 17.33
CA ASP A 89 -6.48 -5.90 18.43
C ASP A 89 -6.00 -4.46 18.19
N ASP A 90 -6.91 -3.56 17.93
CA ASP A 90 -6.62 -2.13 17.76
C ASP A 90 -6.00 -1.48 19.02
N ALA A 91 -6.21 -2.04 20.19
CA ALA A 91 -5.62 -1.56 21.46
C ALA A 91 -4.17 -2.00 21.66
N GLY A 92 -3.64 -2.90 20.80
CA GLY A 92 -2.31 -3.49 20.90
C GLY A 92 -1.13 -2.57 20.57
N PHE A 93 -1.36 -1.28 20.27
CA PHE A 93 -0.29 -0.34 19.97
C PHE A 93 0.53 0.02 21.22
N GLN A 94 1.84 -0.12 21.10
CA GLN A 94 2.82 0.23 22.13
C GLN A 94 3.72 1.35 21.65
N THR A 95 3.79 2.44 22.40
CA THR A 95 4.67 3.58 22.10
C THR A 95 6.14 3.14 22.18
N GLN A 96 6.91 3.55 21.20
CA GLN A 96 8.34 3.27 21.11
C GLN A 96 9.15 4.37 21.80
N SER A 97 10.30 3.99 22.39
CA SER A 97 11.22 4.94 23.00
C SER A 97 12.09 5.72 21.98
N LEU A 98 12.20 5.19 20.78
CA LEU A 98 12.92 5.80 19.66
C LEU A 98 12.08 6.90 19.00
N THR A 99 12.74 7.87 18.38
CA THR A 99 12.06 8.82 17.50
C THR A 99 11.40 8.09 16.32
N PRO A 100 10.35 8.66 15.68
CA PRO A 100 9.66 7.98 14.60
C PRO A 100 10.58 7.51 13.47
N LEU A 101 11.53 8.33 13.05
CA LEU A 101 12.48 7.96 11.98
C LEU A 101 13.48 6.89 12.42
N GLU A 102 13.94 6.90 13.67
CA GLU A 102 14.82 5.85 14.21
C GLU A 102 14.07 4.53 14.35
N SER A 103 12.85 4.57 14.91
CA SER A 103 11.97 3.41 15.02
C SER A 103 11.67 2.77 13.65
N LEU A 104 11.38 3.62 12.64
CA LEU A 104 11.14 3.13 11.28
C LEU A 104 12.39 2.50 10.66
N ARG A 105 13.57 3.11 10.82
CA ARG A 105 14.84 2.53 10.32
C ARG A 105 15.14 1.20 10.99
N ASP A 106 14.87 1.09 12.27
CA ASP A 106 15.05 -0.14 13.01
C ASP A 106 14.07 -1.23 12.52
N LEU A 107 12.80 -0.89 12.36
CA LEU A 107 11.79 -1.79 11.79
C LEU A 107 12.15 -2.25 10.37
N MET A 108 12.66 -1.36 9.52
CA MET A 108 13.13 -1.72 8.18
C MET A 108 14.24 -2.77 8.24
N ARG A 109 15.25 -2.58 9.11
CA ARG A 109 16.32 -3.59 9.31
C ARG A 109 15.79 -4.92 9.80
N GLN A 110 14.84 -4.89 10.74
CA GLN A 110 14.19 -6.09 11.26
C GLN A 110 13.29 -6.78 10.23
N SER A 111 12.80 -6.05 9.23
CA SER A 111 11.89 -6.57 8.18
C SER A 111 12.61 -6.97 6.90
N GLU A 112 13.89 -6.66 6.77
CA GLU A 112 14.69 -7.02 5.60
C GLU A 112 14.74 -8.54 5.40
N MET A 113 14.54 -8.97 4.15
CA MET A 113 14.69 -10.37 3.73
C MET A 113 15.96 -10.47 2.89
N PRO A 114 17.02 -11.07 3.40
CA PRO A 114 18.34 -11.05 2.76
C PRO A 114 18.40 -11.81 1.45
N ASP A 115 17.54 -12.81 1.27
CA ASP A 115 17.45 -13.61 0.04
C ASP A 115 16.00 -13.69 -0.44
N THR A 116 15.68 -12.95 -1.48
CA THR A 116 14.39 -13.04 -2.17
C THR A 116 14.43 -13.96 -3.38
N GLY A 117 15.62 -14.46 -3.79
CA GLY A 117 15.81 -15.33 -4.94
C GLY A 117 15.19 -14.77 -6.21
N ASP A 118 14.53 -15.65 -6.96
CA ASP A 118 13.82 -15.31 -8.21
C ASP A 118 12.38 -14.81 -7.98
N LEU A 119 12.01 -14.48 -6.74
CA LEU A 119 10.66 -13.98 -6.45
C LEU A 119 10.42 -12.62 -7.09
N PRO A 120 9.16 -12.34 -7.48
CA PRO A 120 8.79 -11.04 -7.99
C PRO A 120 9.11 -9.91 -6.99
N PRO A 121 9.28 -8.66 -7.44
CA PRO A 121 9.44 -7.52 -6.56
C PRO A 121 8.26 -7.42 -5.59
N MET A 122 8.48 -6.85 -4.40
CA MET A 122 7.47 -6.69 -3.35
C MET A 122 7.02 -8.01 -2.68
N ALA A 123 7.82 -9.07 -2.75
CA ALA A 123 7.57 -10.33 -2.04
C ALA A 123 7.68 -10.20 -0.52
N ALA A 124 8.27 -9.12 -0.03
CA ALA A 124 8.36 -8.75 1.39
C ALA A 124 8.48 -7.23 1.53
N GLY A 125 8.27 -6.71 2.74
CA GLY A 125 8.48 -5.31 3.05
C GLY A 125 7.38 -4.70 3.92
N LEU A 126 7.42 -3.38 4.01
CA LEU A 126 6.44 -2.54 4.68
C LEU A 126 5.61 -1.79 3.64
N PHE A 127 4.30 -1.77 3.81
CA PHE A 127 3.37 -1.18 2.86
C PHE A 127 2.38 -0.27 3.59
N GLY A 128 2.16 0.93 3.07
CA GLY A 128 1.26 1.87 3.71
C GLY A 128 1.42 3.27 3.15
N TYR A 129 1.28 4.28 4.00
CA TYR A 129 1.40 5.67 3.59
C TYR A 129 2.25 6.48 4.57
N PHE A 130 2.85 7.53 4.03
CA PHE A 130 3.39 8.67 4.76
C PHE A 130 2.53 9.89 4.43
N GLY A 131 1.91 10.46 5.46
CA GLY A 131 1.19 11.72 5.32
C GLY A 131 2.16 12.88 5.08
N TYR A 132 1.63 14.00 4.58
CA TYR A 132 2.44 15.18 4.26
C TYR A 132 3.21 15.68 5.50
N ASP A 133 2.60 15.65 6.67
CA ASP A 133 3.17 16.18 7.91
C ASP A 133 4.37 15.40 8.45
N MET A 134 4.66 14.20 7.91
CA MET A 134 5.92 13.49 8.19
C MET A 134 7.16 14.30 7.83
N ILE A 135 7.05 15.28 6.92
CA ILE A 135 8.14 16.20 6.59
C ILE A 135 8.64 16.97 7.83
N ARG A 136 7.78 17.21 8.82
CA ARG A 136 8.12 17.93 10.07
C ARG A 136 9.07 17.16 10.97
N LEU A 137 9.26 15.86 10.72
CA LEU A 137 10.29 15.06 11.38
C LEU A 137 11.69 15.31 10.79
N ILE A 138 11.79 16.01 9.67
CA ILE A 138 13.02 16.23 8.91
C ILE A 138 13.30 17.73 8.78
N GLU A 139 12.25 18.54 8.51
CA GLU A 139 12.35 19.96 8.24
C GLU A 139 11.64 20.78 9.33
N ASP A 140 12.24 21.89 9.74
CA ASP A 140 11.63 22.84 10.66
C ASP A 140 10.70 23.79 9.88
N ILE A 141 9.46 23.36 9.69
CA ILE A 141 8.42 24.14 9.02
C ILE A 141 7.28 24.48 9.99
N PRO A 142 6.65 25.69 9.87
CA PRO A 142 5.57 26.10 10.76
C PRO A 142 4.41 25.12 10.77
N ASN A 143 3.91 24.79 11.97
CA ASN A 143 2.70 23.98 12.15
C ASN A 143 1.52 24.91 12.47
N ALA A 144 1.07 25.67 11.48
CA ALA A 144 0.03 26.68 11.65
C ALA A 144 -1.40 26.13 11.44
N ASN A 145 -1.55 24.95 10.85
CA ASN A 145 -2.84 24.40 10.47
C ASN A 145 -3.27 23.29 11.43
N GLN A 146 -4.56 23.30 11.78
CA GLN A 146 -5.16 22.19 12.52
C GLN A 146 -5.38 21.00 11.59
N ALA A 147 -5.23 19.78 12.13
CA ALA A 147 -5.60 18.56 11.41
C ALA A 147 -7.08 18.59 11.04
N ALA A 148 -7.35 18.50 9.75
CA ALA A 148 -8.71 18.57 9.22
C ALA A 148 -9.38 17.19 9.10
N VAL A 149 -8.58 16.13 9.16
CA VAL A 149 -9.04 14.73 9.15
C VAL A 149 -8.29 14.01 10.26
N GLU A 150 -9.01 13.30 11.10
CA GLU A 150 -8.42 12.49 12.16
C GLU A 150 -7.82 11.22 11.55
N MET A 151 -6.51 11.21 11.40
CA MET A 151 -5.75 10.06 10.90
C MET A 151 -4.32 10.11 11.45
N ASP A 152 -3.65 8.96 11.43
CA ASP A 152 -2.24 8.87 11.78
C ASP A 152 -1.36 9.64 10.77
N ASP A 153 -0.23 10.21 11.21
CA ASP A 153 0.74 10.87 10.30
C ASP A 153 1.30 9.87 9.29
N SER A 154 1.43 8.62 9.71
CA SER A 154 1.86 7.49 8.84
C SER A 154 1.37 6.17 9.41
N LEU A 155 1.08 5.21 8.54
CA LEU A 155 0.73 3.85 8.93
C LEU A 155 1.30 2.85 7.92
N LEU A 156 2.05 1.87 8.42
CA LEU A 156 2.71 0.83 7.62
C LEU A 156 2.32 -0.56 8.13
N LEU A 157 1.93 -1.41 7.22
CA LEU A 157 1.62 -2.83 7.43
C LEU A 157 2.83 -3.68 7.04
N ARG A 158 3.14 -4.69 7.82
CA ARG A 158 4.05 -5.78 7.45
C ARG A 158 3.21 -7.03 7.18
N PRO A 159 2.79 -7.29 5.93
CA PRO A 159 1.92 -8.42 5.64
C PRO A 159 2.63 -9.75 5.86
N SER A 160 1.95 -10.71 6.47
CA SER A 160 2.46 -12.10 6.60
C SER A 160 2.17 -12.94 5.36
N LEU A 161 1.19 -12.53 4.54
CA LEU A 161 0.84 -13.17 3.27
C LEU A 161 0.78 -12.11 2.16
N ILE A 162 1.45 -12.38 1.06
CA ILE A 162 1.46 -11.53 -0.13
C ILE A 162 1.09 -12.38 -1.35
N ALA A 163 0.19 -11.87 -2.19
CA ALA A 163 -0.14 -12.45 -3.50
C ALA A 163 0.31 -11.48 -4.60
N ILE A 164 1.20 -11.94 -5.49
CA ILE A 164 1.78 -11.14 -6.55
C ILE A 164 1.37 -11.71 -7.90
N PHE A 165 0.64 -10.92 -8.67
CA PHE A 165 0.31 -11.21 -10.06
C PHE A 165 1.46 -10.82 -10.96
N ASP A 166 1.86 -11.71 -11.84
CA ASP A 166 2.73 -11.42 -13.00
C ASP A 166 1.91 -11.62 -14.27
N ARG A 167 1.47 -10.52 -14.87
CA ARG A 167 0.63 -10.52 -16.08
C ARG A 167 1.32 -11.05 -17.32
N LEU A 168 2.66 -11.00 -17.37
CA LEU A 168 3.40 -11.56 -18.51
C LEU A 168 3.49 -13.07 -18.46
N LYS A 169 3.38 -13.63 -17.26
CA LYS A 169 3.46 -15.07 -17.03
C LYS A 169 2.11 -15.71 -16.72
N ASP A 170 1.05 -14.91 -16.66
CA ASP A 170 -0.30 -15.34 -16.26
C ASP A 170 -0.29 -16.18 -14.98
N ASN A 171 0.45 -15.71 -13.97
CA ASN A 171 0.54 -16.43 -12.71
C ASN A 171 0.35 -15.51 -11.48
N ILE A 172 0.04 -16.18 -10.35
CA ILE A 172 0.05 -15.60 -9.01
C ILE A 172 1.14 -16.30 -8.22
N THR A 173 2.05 -15.53 -7.62
CA THR A 173 2.98 -16.02 -6.62
C THR A 173 2.44 -15.67 -5.24
N LEU A 174 2.05 -16.68 -4.45
CA LEU A 174 1.74 -16.53 -3.03
C LEU A 174 3.03 -16.63 -2.23
N VAL A 175 3.26 -15.70 -1.32
CA VAL A 175 4.48 -15.63 -0.50
C VAL A 175 4.10 -15.44 0.96
N THR A 176 4.69 -16.22 1.85
CA THR A 176 4.65 -16.02 3.30
C THR A 176 6.05 -15.86 3.85
N GLN A 177 6.17 -15.04 4.90
CA GLN A 177 7.45 -14.70 5.52
C GLN A 177 7.63 -15.50 6.80
N ILE A 178 8.83 -16.03 7.00
CA ILE A 178 9.24 -16.74 8.22
C ILE A 178 10.43 -16.04 8.85
N ARG A 179 10.30 -15.71 10.13
CA ARG A 179 11.35 -15.18 10.98
C ARG A 179 11.61 -16.20 12.10
N PRO A 180 12.79 -16.78 12.20
CA PRO A 180 13.06 -17.91 13.11
C PRO A 180 12.65 -17.67 14.56
N ASN A 181 12.74 -16.43 15.04
CA ASN A 181 12.39 -16.08 16.43
C ASN A 181 10.89 -16.11 16.74
N ASP A 182 10.04 -16.23 15.74
CA ASP A 182 8.57 -16.24 15.90
C ASP A 182 8.04 -17.67 16.13
N TRP A 183 8.88 -18.71 16.03
CA TRP A 183 8.52 -20.13 16.20
C TRP A 183 9.54 -20.89 17.05
N ASP A 184 9.08 -21.92 17.72
CA ASP A 184 9.92 -22.77 18.58
C ASP A 184 10.89 -23.65 17.77
N ASP A 185 10.47 -24.12 16.59
CA ASP A 185 11.26 -24.99 15.73
C ASP A 185 10.95 -24.82 14.23
N ALA A 186 11.83 -25.37 13.39
CA ALA A 186 11.70 -25.31 11.94
C ALA A 186 10.45 -26.04 11.40
N LYS A 187 10.01 -27.11 12.08
CA LYS A 187 8.87 -27.91 11.64
C LYS A 187 7.57 -27.11 11.84
N SER A 188 7.39 -26.52 13.00
CA SER A 188 6.21 -25.68 13.29
C SER A 188 6.14 -24.46 12.37
N ALA A 189 7.27 -23.79 12.11
CA ALA A 189 7.37 -22.68 11.17
C ALA A 189 7.00 -23.09 9.73
N TRP A 190 7.50 -24.25 9.30
CA TRP A 190 7.20 -24.78 7.98
C TRP A 190 5.73 -25.16 7.83
N ASP A 191 5.16 -25.85 8.80
CA ASP A 191 3.76 -26.29 8.77
C ASP A 191 2.81 -25.10 8.77
N ASP A 192 3.11 -24.07 9.55
CA ASP A 192 2.37 -22.82 9.53
C ASP A 192 2.45 -22.12 8.17
N ALA A 193 3.65 -22.01 7.56
CA ALA A 193 3.80 -21.46 6.22
C ALA A 193 2.97 -22.23 5.18
N GLN A 194 3.03 -23.58 5.21
CA GLN A 194 2.24 -24.41 4.30
C GLN A 194 0.74 -24.24 4.51
N SER A 195 0.30 -24.13 5.78
CA SER A 195 -1.11 -23.91 6.14
C SER A 195 -1.63 -22.57 5.62
N ARG A 196 -0.87 -21.48 5.79
CA ARG A 196 -1.25 -20.15 5.26
C ARG A 196 -1.37 -20.17 3.73
N LEU A 197 -0.39 -20.79 3.04
CA LEU A 197 -0.41 -20.89 1.59
C LEU A 197 -1.58 -21.76 1.10
N ALA A 198 -1.87 -22.87 1.77
CA ALA A 198 -2.99 -23.75 1.45
C ALA A 198 -4.34 -23.03 1.63
N ALA A 199 -4.52 -22.31 2.74
CA ALA A 199 -5.73 -21.53 2.99
C ALA A 199 -5.94 -20.44 1.93
N ALA A 200 -4.87 -19.75 1.50
CA ALA A 200 -4.96 -18.76 0.43
C ALA A 200 -5.34 -19.38 -0.92
N ILE A 201 -4.84 -20.58 -1.23
CA ILE A 201 -5.21 -21.32 -2.44
C ILE A 201 -6.69 -21.68 -2.39
N GLU A 202 -7.15 -22.20 -1.26
CA GLU A 202 -8.58 -22.54 -1.07
C GLU A 202 -9.47 -21.30 -1.21
N ASP A 203 -9.07 -20.15 -0.63
CA ASP A 203 -9.81 -18.89 -0.79
C ASP A 203 -9.89 -18.45 -2.26
N LEU A 204 -8.80 -18.59 -3.04
CA LEU A 204 -8.78 -18.28 -4.47
C LEU A 204 -9.69 -19.19 -5.31
N ASP A 205 -9.90 -20.44 -4.88
CA ASP A 205 -10.77 -21.40 -5.57
C ASP A 205 -12.27 -21.18 -5.26
N ARG A 206 -12.60 -20.40 -4.20
CA ARG A 206 -13.99 -20.08 -3.87
C ARG A 206 -14.66 -19.26 -4.96
N PRO A 207 -15.99 -19.34 -5.07
CA PRO A 207 -16.77 -18.41 -5.90
C PRO A 207 -16.51 -16.95 -5.50
N LEU A 208 -16.63 -16.04 -6.47
CA LEU A 208 -16.52 -14.61 -6.19
C LEU A 208 -17.61 -14.20 -5.18
N PRO A 209 -17.27 -13.56 -4.06
CA PRO A 209 -18.27 -13.11 -3.11
C PRO A 209 -19.19 -12.06 -3.73
N HIS A 210 -20.46 -12.06 -3.30
CA HIS A 210 -21.37 -11.00 -3.69
C HIS A 210 -20.87 -9.66 -3.14
N THR A 211 -20.71 -8.69 -4.01
CA THR A 211 -20.34 -7.33 -3.61
C THR A 211 -21.57 -6.46 -3.70
N GLU A 212 -21.89 -5.76 -2.62
CA GLU A 212 -22.96 -4.79 -2.61
C GLU A 212 -22.71 -3.73 -3.69
N MET A 213 -23.69 -3.51 -4.53
CA MET A 213 -23.66 -2.52 -5.63
C MET A 213 -24.58 -1.36 -5.25
N GLY A 214 -24.09 -0.15 -5.41
CA GLY A 214 -24.96 1.03 -5.27
C GLY A 214 -26.03 1.07 -6.36
N ASP A 215 -27.15 1.70 -6.03
CA ASP A 215 -28.16 2.02 -7.05
C ASP A 215 -27.69 3.19 -7.91
N ALA A 216 -27.54 2.96 -9.19
CA ALA A 216 -27.13 3.97 -10.17
C ALA A 216 -28.11 5.16 -10.27
N ASN A 217 -29.34 4.99 -9.80
CA ASN A 217 -30.36 6.04 -9.80
C ASN A 217 -30.37 6.89 -8.53
N THR A 218 -29.60 6.51 -7.51
CA THR A 218 -29.49 7.30 -6.29
C THR A 218 -28.79 8.62 -6.58
N PRO A 219 -29.43 9.79 -6.38
CA PRO A 219 -28.77 11.06 -6.58
C PRO A 219 -27.53 11.20 -5.69
N LEU A 220 -26.43 11.65 -6.26
CA LEU A 220 -25.25 11.97 -5.47
C LEU A 220 -25.53 13.25 -4.65
N PRO A 221 -25.17 13.29 -3.38
CA PRO A 221 -25.28 14.50 -2.57
C PRO A 221 -24.31 15.57 -3.12
N GLU A 222 -24.66 16.83 -2.90
CA GLU A 222 -23.74 17.95 -3.16
C GLU A 222 -22.49 17.81 -2.30
N PRO A 223 -21.29 17.91 -2.91
CA PRO A 223 -20.05 17.83 -2.15
C PRO A 223 -19.87 19.04 -1.22
N GLU A 224 -19.56 18.80 0.04
CA GLU A 224 -19.09 19.85 0.94
C GLU A 224 -17.64 20.21 0.63
N THR A 225 -17.33 21.49 0.63
CA THR A 225 -15.98 21.99 0.35
C THR A 225 -15.37 22.60 1.61
N ASN A 226 -14.03 22.49 1.76
CA ASN A 226 -13.32 23.10 2.89
C ASN A 226 -13.03 24.59 2.69
N MET A 227 -13.35 25.16 1.51
CA MET A 227 -13.17 26.58 1.20
C MET A 227 -14.09 27.02 0.08
N GLU A 228 -14.37 28.30 0.03
CA GLU A 228 -15.15 28.91 -1.05
C GLU A 228 -14.35 28.94 -2.36
N LYS A 229 -15.07 28.91 -3.49
CA LYS A 229 -14.47 28.99 -4.83
C LYS A 229 -13.64 30.28 -5.02
N SER A 230 -14.12 31.40 -4.51
CA SER A 230 -13.42 32.70 -4.56
C SER A 230 -12.05 32.62 -3.88
N THR A 231 -11.98 32.03 -2.68
CA THR A 231 -10.75 31.82 -1.94
C THR A 231 -9.73 30.97 -2.73
N PHE A 232 -10.20 29.89 -3.37
CA PHE A 232 -9.31 29.06 -4.20
C PHE A 232 -8.77 29.86 -5.41
N LEU A 233 -9.61 30.68 -6.06
CA LEU A 233 -9.17 31.52 -7.18
C LEU A 233 -8.17 32.61 -6.75
N GLU A 234 -8.32 33.18 -5.56
CA GLU A 234 -7.36 34.11 -4.96
C GLU A 234 -6.01 33.43 -4.70
N MET A 235 -6.03 32.20 -4.17
CA MET A 235 -4.83 31.39 -3.99
C MET A 235 -4.12 31.11 -5.32
N VAL A 236 -4.87 30.82 -6.40
CA VAL A 236 -4.30 30.64 -7.75
C VAL A 236 -3.64 31.92 -8.24
N ALA A 237 -4.29 33.09 -8.06
CA ALA A 237 -3.72 34.36 -8.45
C ALA A 237 -2.40 34.64 -7.70
N LYS A 238 -2.39 34.45 -6.38
CA LYS A 238 -1.19 34.62 -5.54
C LYS A 238 -0.07 33.64 -5.91
N ALA A 239 -0.40 32.39 -6.22
CA ALA A 239 0.58 31.40 -6.69
C ALA A 239 1.24 31.82 -8.01
N LYS A 240 0.46 32.38 -8.94
CA LYS A 240 1.00 32.93 -10.18
C LYS A 240 1.92 34.13 -9.95
N ASP A 241 1.67 34.96 -8.94
CA ASP A 241 2.53 36.07 -8.58
C ASP A 241 3.85 35.59 -8.00
N TYR A 242 3.87 34.57 -7.14
CA TYR A 242 5.10 33.93 -6.66
C TYR A 242 5.94 33.35 -7.80
N ILE A 243 5.31 32.76 -8.81
CA ILE A 243 6.01 32.24 -10.01
C ILE A 243 6.62 33.41 -10.81
N ARG A 244 5.88 34.53 -10.98
CA ARG A 244 6.38 35.71 -11.73
C ARG A 244 7.52 36.43 -11.02
N SER A 245 7.49 36.47 -9.68
CA SER A 245 8.57 37.06 -8.88
C SER A 245 9.83 36.18 -8.78
N GLY A 246 9.73 34.93 -9.22
CA GLY A 246 10.84 33.99 -9.19
C GLY A 246 11.03 33.28 -7.84
N ASP A 247 10.07 33.41 -6.91
CA ASP A 247 10.13 32.73 -5.60
C ASP A 247 10.01 31.23 -5.73
N VAL A 248 9.21 30.78 -6.70
CA VAL A 248 8.99 29.36 -7.01
C VAL A 248 8.77 29.17 -8.51
N PHE A 249 8.99 27.97 -9.02
CA PHE A 249 8.66 27.60 -10.41
C PHE A 249 7.41 26.71 -10.50
N GLN A 250 6.95 26.15 -9.39
CA GLN A 250 5.75 25.31 -9.31
C GLN A 250 5.12 25.42 -7.93
N ILE A 251 3.79 25.54 -7.86
CA ILE A 251 2.99 25.42 -6.63
C ILE A 251 1.82 24.48 -6.91
N VAL A 252 1.61 23.53 -6.01
CA VAL A 252 0.43 22.65 -6.04
C VAL A 252 -0.54 23.13 -4.96
N LEU A 253 -1.70 23.64 -5.40
CA LEU A 253 -2.80 24.01 -4.51
C LEU A 253 -3.73 22.84 -4.32
N SER A 254 -4.26 22.67 -3.11
CA SER A 254 -5.20 21.61 -2.81
C SER A 254 -6.53 22.14 -2.31
N GLN A 255 -7.60 21.41 -2.60
CA GLN A 255 -8.93 21.61 -2.08
C GLN A 255 -9.51 20.26 -1.69
N ARG A 256 -10.25 20.19 -0.57
CA ARG A 256 -10.94 18.98 -0.14
C ARG A 256 -12.44 19.09 -0.42
N PHE A 257 -12.96 18.02 -0.97
CA PHE A 257 -14.38 17.77 -1.08
C PHE A 257 -14.77 16.59 -0.20
N SER A 258 -15.89 16.67 0.48
CA SER A 258 -16.41 15.61 1.33
C SER A 258 -17.83 15.25 0.90
N ILE A 259 -18.10 13.95 0.75
CA ILE A 259 -19.42 13.43 0.47
C ILE A 259 -19.70 12.21 1.35
N PRO A 260 -20.94 11.93 1.75
CA PRO A 260 -21.30 10.65 2.36
C PRO A 260 -21.04 9.49 1.38
N PHE A 261 -20.40 8.42 1.89
CA PHE A 261 -20.12 7.22 1.10
C PHE A 261 -20.41 5.98 1.95
N HIS A 262 -21.35 5.14 1.54
CA HIS A 262 -21.87 4.02 2.33
C HIS A 262 -21.48 2.64 1.78
N LEU A 263 -20.92 2.58 0.58
CA LEU A 263 -20.50 1.34 -0.05
C LEU A 263 -19.11 0.91 0.45
N PRO A 264 -18.75 -0.37 0.35
CA PRO A 264 -17.37 -0.81 0.58
C PRO A 264 -16.37 -0.01 -0.25
N SER A 265 -15.25 0.40 0.36
CA SER A 265 -14.22 1.25 -0.27
C SER A 265 -13.64 0.65 -1.56
N ILE A 266 -13.65 -0.68 -1.68
CA ILE A 266 -13.25 -1.37 -2.91
C ILE A 266 -14.13 -1.01 -4.11
N ASN A 267 -15.39 -0.62 -3.93
CA ASN A 267 -16.26 -0.18 -5.01
C ASN A 267 -15.81 1.19 -5.55
N LEU A 268 -15.37 2.09 -4.67
CA LEU A 268 -14.74 3.35 -5.08
C LEU A 268 -13.46 3.09 -5.88
N TYR A 269 -12.61 2.18 -5.39
CA TYR A 269 -11.41 1.76 -6.10
C TYR A 269 -11.71 1.23 -7.51
N ARG A 270 -12.69 0.32 -7.63
CA ARG A 270 -13.10 -0.26 -8.92
C ARG A 270 -13.60 0.80 -9.90
N SER A 271 -14.31 1.80 -9.42
CA SER A 271 -14.78 2.93 -10.23
C SER A 271 -13.60 3.81 -10.66
N LEU A 272 -12.74 4.22 -9.72
CA LEU A 272 -11.57 5.04 -9.99
C LEU A 272 -10.61 4.37 -11.00
N ARG A 273 -10.37 3.08 -10.83
CA ARG A 273 -9.55 2.25 -11.73
C ARG A 273 -10.02 2.30 -13.20
N ARG A 274 -11.33 2.44 -13.41
CA ARG A 274 -11.93 2.51 -14.76
C ARG A 274 -11.97 3.93 -15.31
N LEU A 275 -12.22 4.92 -14.46
CA LEU A 275 -12.36 6.32 -14.86
C LEU A 275 -11.01 7.01 -15.05
N ASN A 276 -10.03 6.66 -14.22
CA ASN A 276 -8.71 7.27 -14.23
C ASN A 276 -7.62 6.20 -14.07
N PRO A 277 -7.41 5.34 -15.09
CA PRO A 277 -6.34 4.37 -15.05
C PRO A 277 -4.99 5.08 -15.00
N SER A 278 -4.10 4.63 -14.13
CA SER A 278 -2.77 5.22 -13.98
C SER A 278 -1.73 4.16 -13.59
N PRO A 279 -0.43 4.48 -13.71
CA PRO A 279 0.65 3.57 -13.35
C PRO A 279 0.63 3.10 -11.91
N PHE A 280 0.02 3.85 -11.00
CA PHE A 280 -0.01 3.53 -9.57
C PHE A 280 -1.43 3.66 -9.03
N LEU A 281 -2.15 2.56 -9.04
CA LEU A 281 -3.45 2.43 -8.39
C LEU A 281 -3.28 1.73 -7.06
N PHE A 282 -3.92 2.24 -6.03
CA PHE A 282 -3.85 1.67 -4.70
C PHE A 282 -5.18 1.71 -3.96
N HIS A 283 -5.43 0.67 -3.20
CA HIS A 283 -6.47 0.56 -2.21
C HIS A 283 -5.86 -0.01 -0.94
N PHE A 284 -5.91 0.74 0.14
CA PHE A 284 -5.58 0.29 1.48
C PHE A 284 -6.85 0.27 2.32
N ASN A 285 -7.12 -0.85 2.97
CA ASN A 285 -8.17 -0.98 3.97
C ASN A 285 -7.52 -1.14 5.35
N PHE A 286 -7.55 -0.09 6.17
CA PHE A 286 -7.02 -0.10 7.53
C PHE A 286 -8.13 -0.35 8.58
N GLY A 287 -9.30 -0.84 8.16
CA GLY A 287 -10.46 -1.09 9.01
C GLY A 287 -11.30 0.17 9.20
N LYS A 288 -10.89 1.09 10.10
CA LYS A 288 -11.63 2.33 10.37
C LYS A 288 -11.58 3.34 9.23
N MET A 289 -10.54 3.28 8.42
CA MET A 289 -10.39 4.12 7.25
C MET A 289 -9.86 3.33 6.07
N SER A 290 -10.09 3.84 4.87
CA SER A 290 -9.50 3.32 3.64
C SER A 290 -8.86 4.45 2.85
N ILE A 291 -7.75 4.16 2.18
CA ILE A 291 -7.12 5.09 1.24
C ILE A 291 -7.22 4.49 -0.15
N VAL A 292 -7.84 5.23 -1.05
CA VAL A 292 -8.03 4.85 -2.45
C VAL A 292 -7.42 5.92 -3.33
N GLY A 293 -6.60 5.53 -4.29
CA GLY A 293 -5.96 6.52 -5.15
C GLY A 293 -5.52 5.99 -6.50
N SER A 294 -5.28 6.96 -7.37
CA SER A 294 -4.74 6.78 -8.72
C SER A 294 -3.69 7.86 -8.95
N SER A 295 -2.42 7.48 -9.05
CA SER A 295 -1.30 8.40 -9.18
C SER A 295 -0.52 8.14 -10.48
N PRO A 296 -0.19 9.19 -11.24
CA PRO A 296 0.62 9.07 -12.45
C PRO A 296 2.13 9.05 -12.17
N GLU A 297 2.55 9.40 -10.97
CA GLU A 297 3.94 9.79 -10.67
C GLU A 297 4.48 9.09 -9.44
N ILE A 298 5.78 8.77 -9.49
CA ILE A 298 6.56 8.35 -8.32
C ILE A 298 7.18 9.58 -7.65
N LEU A 299 7.16 9.64 -6.32
CA LEU A 299 7.92 10.64 -5.58
C LEU A 299 9.43 10.34 -5.68
N VAL A 300 9.82 9.16 -5.23
CA VAL A 300 11.19 8.66 -5.30
C VAL A 300 11.19 7.14 -5.37
N ARG A 301 12.12 6.57 -6.11
CA ARG A 301 12.38 5.13 -6.15
C ARG A 301 13.85 4.85 -5.92
N LEU A 302 14.15 4.02 -4.93
CA LEU A 302 15.49 3.51 -4.67
C LEU A 302 15.55 2.03 -5.06
N ARG A 303 16.53 1.66 -5.88
CA ARG A 303 16.82 0.25 -6.21
C ARG A 303 18.33 0.03 -6.14
N GLY A 304 18.75 -0.77 -5.15
CA GLY A 304 20.18 -0.88 -4.85
C GLY A 304 20.75 0.48 -4.45
N LYS A 305 21.60 1.05 -5.31
CA LYS A 305 22.19 2.39 -5.12
C LYS A 305 21.58 3.45 -6.05
N ASP A 306 20.66 3.06 -6.94
CA ASP A 306 20.09 3.96 -7.93
C ASP A 306 18.85 4.65 -7.38
N VAL A 307 18.93 5.97 -7.22
CA VAL A 307 17.80 6.84 -6.85
C VAL A 307 17.17 7.40 -8.12
N THR A 308 15.87 7.17 -8.30
CA THR A 308 15.12 7.68 -9.44
C THR A 308 14.06 8.66 -8.96
N ILE A 309 14.10 9.87 -9.48
CA ILE A 309 13.05 10.89 -9.36
C ILE A 309 12.54 11.14 -10.78
N ARG A 310 11.23 11.24 -10.95
CA ARG A 310 10.59 11.54 -12.23
C ARG A 310 9.67 12.74 -12.06
N PRO A 311 10.19 13.96 -12.07
CA PRO A 311 9.36 15.15 -11.99
C PRO A 311 8.51 15.26 -13.25
N VAL A 312 7.21 15.46 -13.06
CA VAL A 312 6.23 15.69 -14.15
C VAL A 312 5.62 17.06 -13.93
N ALA A 313 5.63 17.88 -14.97
CA ALA A 313 4.90 19.14 -15.00
C ALA A 313 3.70 19.00 -15.94
N GLY A 314 2.53 19.54 -15.51
CA GLY A 314 1.35 19.56 -16.37
C GLY A 314 1.58 20.51 -17.55
N THR A 315 1.24 20.05 -18.78
CA THR A 315 1.26 20.89 -19.96
C THR A 315 -0.16 21.23 -20.41
N ARG A 316 -0.35 22.45 -20.87
CA ARG A 316 -1.59 22.96 -21.50
C ARG A 316 -1.21 23.57 -22.83
N LYS A 317 -2.15 23.57 -23.77
CA LYS A 317 -1.99 24.35 -24.98
C LYS A 317 -1.86 25.82 -24.61
N ARG A 318 -0.95 26.54 -25.27
CA ARG A 318 -0.82 27.98 -25.10
C ARG A 318 -2.14 28.64 -25.50
N GLY A 319 -2.56 29.68 -24.78
CA GLY A 319 -3.70 30.50 -25.16
C GLY A 319 -3.47 31.16 -26.52
N GLU A 320 -4.54 31.53 -27.19
CA GLU A 320 -4.51 32.25 -28.49
C GLU A 320 -4.05 33.70 -28.30
N THR A 321 -4.13 34.20 -27.08
CA THR A 321 -3.67 35.54 -26.68
C THR A 321 -2.61 35.45 -25.58
N PRO A 322 -1.65 36.42 -25.49
CA PRO A 322 -0.64 36.47 -24.46
C PRO A 322 -1.17 36.46 -23.04
#